data_f9d792041c6d7cd9a59474c3a62fff07
#
_entry.id   f9d792041c6d7cd9a59474c3a62fff07
#
_cell.length_a   1.000
_cell.length_b   1.000
_cell.length_c   1.000
_cell.angle_alpha   90.00
_cell.angle_beta   90.00
_cell.angle_gamma   90.00
#
_symmetry.space_group_name_H-M   'P 1'
#
loop_
_entity.id
_entity.type
_entity.pdbx_description
1 polymer ?
#
loop_
_entity_poly.entity_id
_entity_poly.type
_entity_poly.pdbx_seq_one_letter_code
_entity_poly.pdbx_strand_id
1 'polypeptide(L)'
;SYLAFSYEKLILDDEICGMVRHYQQGLEVNADTLALPVIKAVGPGGHFLNQPQTVKRCRTEFWQPALADRSGLEAYWSGEKLDAAARAGKRWRALLEEYQRPALDSLLEAQIQDYLTDRLK
;
A
#
# COMPACT_ATOMS: atom_id res chain seq x y z
N SER A 1 -6.94 -4.38 -22.91
CA SER A 1 -6.07 -4.81 -24.02
C SER A 1 -4.84 -5.53 -23.47
N TYR A 2 -4.54 -6.73 -23.96
CA TYR A 2 -3.32 -7.49 -23.59
C TYR A 2 -2.03 -6.93 -24.22
N LEU A 3 -2.15 -5.88 -25.03
CA LEU A 3 -1.05 -5.28 -25.80
C LEU A 3 -0.54 -3.96 -25.21
N ALA A 4 -1.14 -3.47 -24.14
CA ALA A 4 -0.75 -2.21 -23.51
C ALA A 4 -0.29 -2.44 -22.06
N PHE A 5 0.80 -1.80 -21.67
CA PHE A 5 1.36 -1.78 -20.32
C PHE A 5 1.52 -0.32 -19.87
N SER A 6 1.23 -0.04 -18.62
CA SER A 6 1.46 1.25 -17.99
C SER A 6 2.07 1.05 -16.60
N TYR A 7 3.13 1.77 -16.30
CA TYR A 7 3.76 1.77 -14.98
C TYR A 7 2.80 2.30 -13.91
N GLU A 8 2.01 3.33 -14.23
CA GLU A 8 0.98 3.87 -13.34
C GLU A 8 -0.06 2.81 -12.99
N LYS A 9 -0.50 2.05 -14.00
CA LYS A 9 -1.47 0.96 -13.79
C LYS A 9 -0.89 -0.13 -12.89
N LEU A 10 0.38 -0.50 -13.07
CA LEU A 10 1.04 -1.50 -12.23
C LEU A 10 1.06 -1.08 -10.75
N ILE A 11 1.40 0.18 -10.48
CA ILE A 11 1.42 0.72 -9.11
C ILE A 11 0.01 0.80 -8.51
N LEU A 12 -0.99 1.17 -9.30
CA LEU A 12 -2.40 1.16 -8.88
C LEU A 12 -2.90 -0.24 -8.58
N ASP A 13 -2.55 -1.23 -9.41
CA ASP A 13 -2.94 -2.62 -9.21
C ASP A 13 -2.29 -3.22 -7.95
N ASP A 14 -1.05 -2.86 -7.64
CA ASP A 14 -0.40 -3.29 -6.39
C ASP A 14 -1.15 -2.77 -5.17
N GLU A 15 -1.59 -1.50 -5.17
CA GLU A 15 -2.42 -0.96 -4.10
C GLU A 15 -3.76 -1.68 -3.98
N ILE A 16 -4.44 -1.95 -5.10
CA ILE A 16 -5.70 -2.71 -5.12
C ILE A 16 -5.47 -4.13 -4.58
N CYS A 17 -4.42 -4.80 -5.01
CA CYS A 17 -4.05 -6.12 -4.49
C CYS A 17 -3.74 -6.08 -2.98
N GLY A 18 -3.12 -5.01 -2.51
CA GLY A 18 -2.89 -4.76 -1.09
C GLY A 18 -4.20 -4.67 -0.30
N MET A 19 -5.17 -3.91 -0.80
CA MET A 19 -6.51 -3.82 -0.18
C MET A 19 -7.22 -5.17 -0.14
N VAL A 20 -7.17 -5.93 -1.23
CA VAL A 20 -7.78 -7.28 -1.29
C VAL A 20 -7.11 -8.23 -0.31
N ARG A 21 -5.78 -8.24 -0.24
CA ARG A 21 -5.04 -9.05 0.74
C ARG A 21 -5.41 -8.68 2.18
N HIS A 22 -5.51 -7.39 2.49
CA HIS A 22 -5.93 -6.93 3.81
C HIS A 22 -7.35 -7.40 4.16
N TYR A 23 -8.28 -7.29 3.21
CA TYR A 23 -9.65 -7.79 3.38
C TYR A 23 -9.70 -9.31 3.61
N GLN A 24 -8.89 -10.08 2.89
CA GLN A 24 -8.82 -11.55 3.01
C GLN A 24 -8.24 -12.02 4.35
N GLN A 25 -7.46 -11.19 5.05
CA GLN A 25 -6.98 -11.51 6.40
C GLN A 25 -8.12 -11.65 7.40
N GLY A 26 -9.28 -11.06 7.10
CA GLY A 26 -10.45 -11.09 7.96
C GLY A 26 -10.25 -10.31 9.25
N LEU A 27 -11.09 -10.62 10.24
CA LEU A 27 -11.04 -10.01 11.56
C LEU A 27 -10.63 -11.06 12.60
N GLU A 28 -9.63 -10.74 13.39
CA GLU A 28 -9.30 -11.55 14.56
C GLU A 28 -10.37 -11.36 15.64
N VAL A 29 -10.93 -12.47 16.16
CA VAL A 29 -11.96 -12.45 17.21
C VAL A 29 -11.38 -13.05 18.48
N ASN A 30 -11.07 -12.19 19.44
CA ASN A 30 -10.56 -12.58 20.76
C ASN A 30 -11.07 -11.60 21.84
N ALA A 31 -10.68 -11.80 23.08
CA ALA A 31 -11.14 -10.97 24.21
C ALA A 31 -10.76 -9.47 24.06
N ASP A 32 -9.60 -9.17 23.46
CA ASP A 32 -9.16 -7.79 23.20
C ASP A 32 -9.94 -7.16 22.06
N THR A 33 -10.16 -7.90 20.96
CA THR A 33 -10.89 -7.37 19.79
C THR A 33 -12.38 -7.21 20.06
N LEU A 34 -12.97 -8.04 20.90
CA LEU A 34 -14.37 -7.89 21.35
C LEU A 34 -14.59 -6.64 22.22
N ALA A 35 -13.54 -6.12 22.85
CA ALA A 35 -13.53 -4.85 23.58
C ALA A 35 -14.63 -4.72 24.66
N LEU A 36 -15.14 -5.80 25.21
CA LEU A 36 -16.22 -5.78 26.20
C LEU A 36 -15.93 -4.88 27.42
N PRO A 37 -14.71 -4.86 27.99
CA PRO A 37 -14.39 -3.95 29.08
C PRO A 37 -14.52 -2.47 28.69
N VAL A 38 -14.11 -2.12 27.46
CA VAL A 38 -14.21 -0.76 26.94
C VAL A 38 -15.66 -0.37 26.72
N ILE A 39 -16.46 -1.25 26.12
CA ILE A 39 -17.91 -1.03 25.92
C ILE A 39 -18.60 -0.80 27.27
N LYS A 40 -18.27 -1.62 28.26
CA LYS A 40 -18.83 -1.51 29.62
C LYS A 40 -18.42 -0.20 30.30
N ALA A 41 -17.17 0.24 30.12
CA ALA A 41 -16.67 1.47 30.73
C ALA A 41 -17.27 2.73 30.10
N VAL A 42 -17.52 2.72 28.79
CA VAL A 42 -18.14 3.83 28.06
C VAL A 42 -19.63 3.98 28.44
N GLY A 43 -20.34 2.86 28.54
CA GLY A 43 -21.75 2.82 28.93
C GLY A 43 -22.70 3.45 27.89
N PRO A 44 -24.01 3.46 28.20
CA PRO A 44 -25.04 4.02 27.32
C PRO A 44 -24.86 5.55 27.13
N GLY A 45 -24.98 6.01 25.89
CA GLY A 45 -24.88 7.44 25.56
C GLY A 45 -23.45 8.00 25.52
N GLY A 46 -22.44 7.18 25.85
CA GLY A 46 -21.03 7.57 25.74
C GLY A 46 -20.49 7.46 24.30
N HIS A 47 -19.25 7.91 24.09
CA HIS A 47 -18.56 7.80 22.79
C HIS A 47 -17.18 7.15 22.95
N PHE A 48 -16.69 6.51 21.86
CA PHE A 48 -15.46 5.74 21.87
C PHE A 48 -14.22 6.50 21.39
N LEU A 49 -14.37 7.74 20.91
CA LEU A 49 -13.28 8.49 20.26
C LEU A 49 -12.08 8.76 21.18
N ASN A 50 -12.31 8.89 22.49
CA ASN A 50 -11.27 9.12 23.49
C ASN A 50 -10.69 7.82 24.09
N GLN A 51 -11.13 6.64 23.62
CA GLN A 51 -10.64 5.37 24.13
C GLN A 51 -9.30 5.01 23.50
N PRO A 52 -8.27 4.63 24.31
CA PRO A 52 -6.96 4.25 23.78
C PRO A 52 -7.02 3.11 22.77
N GLN A 53 -7.92 2.15 22.96
CA GLN A 53 -8.15 1.04 22.04
C GLN A 53 -8.64 1.53 20.67
N THR A 54 -9.56 2.49 20.62
CA THR A 54 -10.04 3.08 19.38
C THR A 54 -8.91 3.78 18.64
N VAL A 55 -8.11 4.60 19.34
CA VAL A 55 -6.96 5.32 18.75
C VAL A 55 -5.92 4.34 18.17
N LYS A 56 -5.65 3.26 18.88
CA LYS A 56 -4.73 2.21 18.41
C LYS A 56 -5.29 1.52 17.16
N ARG A 57 -6.53 1.04 17.22
CA ARG A 57 -7.14 0.22 16.17
C ARG A 57 -7.47 0.99 14.90
N CYS A 58 -7.84 2.27 14.98
CA CYS A 58 -8.10 3.05 13.76
C CYS A 58 -6.86 3.21 12.87
N ARG A 59 -5.65 2.96 13.39
CA ARG A 59 -4.40 2.98 12.62
C ARG A 59 -3.97 1.61 12.09
N THR A 60 -4.43 0.52 12.70
CA THR A 60 -4.00 -0.86 12.38
C THR A 60 -5.05 -1.66 11.63
N GLU A 61 -6.34 -1.43 11.92
CA GLU A 61 -7.42 -2.23 11.36
C GLU A 61 -7.87 -1.78 9.96
N PHE A 62 -7.59 -0.52 9.59
CA PHE A 62 -7.99 -0.01 8.30
C PHE A 62 -6.82 0.04 7.33
N TRP A 63 -7.04 -0.44 6.13
CA TRP A 63 -6.09 -0.25 5.04
C TRP A 63 -5.82 1.23 4.82
N GLN A 64 -4.54 1.62 4.87
CA GLN A 64 -4.12 2.99 4.59
C GLN A 64 -3.59 3.05 3.15
N PRO A 65 -4.37 3.63 2.21
CA PRO A 65 -3.92 3.77 0.83
C PRO A 65 -2.77 4.77 0.74
N ALA A 66 -1.84 4.51 -0.17
CA ALA A 66 -0.76 5.43 -0.51
C ALA A 66 -1.11 6.33 -1.70
N LEU A 67 -1.95 5.82 -2.62
CA LEU A 67 -2.31 6.51 -3.86
C LEU A 67 -3.70 7.15 -3.81
N ALA A 68 -4.67 6.46 -3.18
CA ALA A 68 -6.02 7.01 -3.05
C ALA A 68 -6.03 8.17 -2.05
N ASP A 69 -6.60 9.31 -2.47
CA ASP A 69 -6.76 10.46 -1.61
C ASP A 69 -7.97 10.29 -0.69
N ARG A 70 -7.72 10.32 0.62
CA ARG A 70 -8.74 10.30 1.66
C ARG A 70 -8.73 11.59 2.51
N SER A 71 -8.04 12.61 2.03
CA SER A 71 -8.03 13.91 2.69
C SER A 71 -9.41 14.57 2.61
N GLY A 72 -9.67 15.50 3.52
CA GLY A 72 -10.86 16.34 3.42
C GLY A 72 -10.79 17.26 2.20
N LEU A 73 -11.95 17.72 1.72
CA LEU A 73 -12.06 18.57 0.53
C LEU A 73 -11.15 19.81 0.58
N GLU A 74 -11.05 20.45 1.73
CA GLU A 74 -10.22 21.65 1.94
C GLU A 74 -8.73 21.32 1.79
N ALA A 75 -8.28 20.20 2.37
CA ALA A 75 -6.90 19.72 2.24
C ALA A 75 -6.56 19.35 0.78
N TYR A 76 -7.49 18.74 0.06
CA TYR A 76 -7.31 18.45 -1.36
C TYR A 76 -7.17 19.74 -2.19
N TRP A 77 -8.04 20.74 -1.96
CA TRP A 77 -8.03 22.00 -2.71
C TRP A 77 -6.82 22.88 -2.40
N SER A 78 -6.29 22.82 -1.19
CA SER A 78 -5.07 23.55 -0.80
C SER A 78 -3.77 22.80 -1.18
N GLY A 79 -3.85 21.50 -1.48
CA GLY A 79 -2.73 20.68 -1.86
C GLY A 79 -2.41 20.64 -3.35
N GLU A 80 -1.64 19.64 -3.77
CA GLU A 80 -1.20 19.47 -5.16
C GLU A 80 -2.32 19.04 -6.13
N LYS A 81 -3.49 18.69 -5.64
CA LYS A 81 -4.67 18.24 -6.43
C LYS A 81 -4.35 17.07 -7.38
N LEU A 82 -3.45 16.20 -6.98
CA LEU A 82 -3.05 15.05 -7.80
C LEU A 82 -4.12 13.97 -7.74
N ASP A 83 -4.47 13.44 -8.91
CA ASP A 83 -5.24 12.21 -8.99
C ASP A 83 -4.36 10.97 -8.68
N ALA A 84 -4.98 9.80 -8.57
CA ALA A 84 -4.28 8.56 -8.26
C ALA A 84 -3.25 8.17 -9.33
N ALA A 85 -3.53 8.48 -10.61
CA ALA A 85 -2.61 8.19 -11.71
C ALA A 85 -1.35 9.07 -11.63
N ALA A 86 -1.51 10.36 -11.34
CA ALA A 86 -0.38 11.27 -11.15
C ALA A 86 0.47 10.89 -9.93
N ARG A 87 -0.15 10.45 -8.82
CA ARG A 87 0.58 9.90 -7.66
C ARG A 87 1.31 8.61 -7.99
N ALA A 88 0.69 7.70 -8.72
CA ALA A 88 1.34 6.49 -9.21
C ALA A 88 2.52 6.82 -10.13
N GLY A 89 2.38 7.84 -10.99
CA GLY A 89 3.46 8.35 -11.84
C GLY A 89 4.66 8.87 -11.05
N LYS A 90 4.44 9.60 -9.96
CA LYS A 90 5.52 10.01 -9.04
C LYS A 90 6.16 8.78 -8.37
N ARG A 91 5.35 7.84 -7.90
CA ARG A 91 5.83 6.67 -7.14
C ARG A 91 6.72 5.75 -7.97
N TRP A 92 6.32 5.39 -9.19
CA TRP A 92 7.14 4.49 -10.01
C TRP A 92 8.48 5.12 -10.40
N ARG A 93 8.54 6.45 -10.65
CA ARG A 93 9.81 7.14 -10.93
C ARG A 93 10.74 7.09 -9.72
N ALA A 94 10.22 7.40 -8.53
CA ALA A 94 11.01 7.30 -7.30
C ALA A 94 11.54 5.87 -7.08
N LEU A 95 10.73 4.84 -7.31
CA LEU A 95 11.17 3.44 -7.21
C LEU A 95 12.30 3.10 -8.17
N LEU A 96 12.30 3.65 -9.40
CA LEU A 96 13.39 3.43 -10.35
C LEU A 96 14.67 4.19 -9.95
N GLU A 97 14.54 5.38 -9.38
CA GLU A 97 15.69 6.15 -8.86
C GLU A 97 16.34 5.46 -7.65
N GLU A 98 15.53 4.86 -6.78
CA GLU A 98 15.98 4.12 -5.61
C GLU A 98 16.50 2.71 -5.96
N TYR A 99 16.22 2.20 -7.16
CA TYR A 99 16.55 0.84 -7.54
C TYR A 99 18.05 0.62 -7.60
N GLN A 100 18.49 -0.37 -6.83
CA GLN A 100 19.86 -0.88 -6.92
C GLN A 100 19.83 -2.28 -7.50
N ARG A 101 20.61 -2.49 -8.56
CA ARG A 101 20.73 -3.81 -9.15
C ARG A 101 21.27 -4.80 -8.11
N PRO A 102 20.63 -5.95 -7.88
CA PRO A 102 21.17 -6.98 -7.02
C PRO A 102 22.58 -7.38 -7.46
N ALA A 103 23.50 -7.50 -6.51
CA ALA A 103 24.85 -8.01 -6.80
C ALA A 103 24.74 -9.46 -7.21
N LEU A 104 25.16 -9.76 -8.44
CA LEU A 104 25.35 -11.12 -8.92
C LEU A 104 26.81 -11.52 -8.74
N ASP A 105 27.08 -12.81 -8.57
CA ASP A 105 28.42 -13.35 -8.67
C ASP A 105 28.99 -13.03 -10.06
N SER A 106 30.23 -12.53 -10.10
CA SER A 106 30.86 -12.07 -11.35
C SER A 106 30.99 -13.17 -12.40
N LEU A 107 31.21 -14.41 -11.98
CA LEU A 107 31.28 -15.56 -12.87
C LEU A 107 29.91 -15.88 -13.47
N LEU A 108 28.87 -15.85 -12.64
CA LEU A 108 27.50 -16.07 -13.10
C LEU A 108 27.03 -14.94 -14.03
N GLU A 109 27.38 -13.70 -13.73
CA GLU A 109 27.05 -12.56 -14.59
C GLU A 109 27.71 -12.70 -15.98
N ALA A 110 28.98 -13.09 -16.05
CA ALA A 110 29.67 -13.34 -17.31
C ALA A 110 29.01 -14.46 -18.10
N GLN A 111 28.66 -15.58 -17.47
CA GLN A 111 27.97 -16.71 -18.13
C GLN A 111 26.59 -16.29 -18.69
N ILE A 112 25.84 -15.47 -17.97
CA ILE A 112 24.56 -14.95 -18.44
C ILE A 112 24.76 -14.03 -19.66
N GLN A 113 25.75 -13.15 -19.65
CA GLN A 113 26.06 -12.26 -20.76
C GLN A 113 26.49 -13.02 -22.01
N ASP A 114 27.35 -14.01 -21.86
CA ASP A 114 27.78 -14.90 -22.97
C ASP A 114 26.59 -15.63 -23.58
N TYR A 115 25.73 -16.22 -22.74
CA TYR A 115 24.52 -16.92 -23.20
C TYR A 115 23.56 -15.97 -23.96
N LEU A 116 23.32 -14.75 -23.44
CA LEU A 116 22.46 -13.76 -24.12
C LEU A 116 23.06 -13.32 -25.45
N THR A 117 24.37 -13.07 -25.50
CA THR A 117 25.08 -12.64 -26.72
C THR A 117 25.00 -13.70 -27.81
N ASP A 118 25.08 -14.96 -27.45
CA ASP A 118 25.00 -16.09 -28.41
C ASP A 118 23.58 -16.31 -28.96
N ARG A 119 22.56 -16.02 -28.16
CA ARG A 119 21.15 -16.19 -28.54
C ARG A 119 20.51 -14.99 -29.25
N LEU A 120 21.10 -13.80 -29.13
CA LEU A 120 20.60 -12.57 -29.76
C LEU A 120 21.27 -12.25 -31.12
N LYS A 121 22.14 -13.13 -31.61
CA LYS A 121 22.65 -13.14 -32.98
C LYS A 121 21.68 -13.84 -33.92
#